data_4dbc287774e1e97a777e1fbbeba8cd46
#
_entry.id   4dbc287774e1e97a777e1fbbeba8cd46
#
_cell.length_a   1.000
_cell.length_b   1.000
_cell.length_c   1.000
_cell.angle_alpha   90.00
_cell.angle_beta   90.00
_cell.angle_gamma   90.00
#
_symmetry.space_group_name_H-M   'P 1'
#
loop_
_entity.id
_entity.type
_entity.pdbx_description
1 polymer ?
#
loop_
_entity_poly.entity_id
_entity_poly.type
_entity_poly.pdbx_seq_one_letter_code
_entity_poly.pdbx_strand_id
1 'polypeptide(L)'
;LGKEATIWEHLEELVIRLRRALIAFAIATLIVPFIPISLSSYTPLLYVVPKMVLDYVVPETIEVGGRIIEVKLTAESPFAGLRILMYSAILIGFLTSSPYIAYQIYAFIEPALYPHEKRWIKLGGAVAIALFLLGVSIALLIVLPFTYKVMFILSATVAADRLVSYASLEDIMSSAILITLATGVAFEVPLIIFILVYAGVVEIPSLTGNVMRALLLASAVIAALVSPDPSGVGMLLLLIPYYMLIVVAVTLAKFLKSRRT
;
A
#
# COMPACT_ATOMS: atom_id res chain seq x y z
N LEU A 1 5.43 30.42 -27.53
CA LEU A 1 6.78 30.14 -27.02
C LEU A 1 6.62 29.88 -25.53
N GLY A 2 6.41 28.60 -25.13
CA GLY A 2 6.40 28.21 -23.74
C GLY A 2 7.81 28.34 -23.17
N LYS A 3 7.96 29.03 -22.05
CA LYS A 3 9.19 29.03 -21.26
C LYS A 3 9.47 27.57 -20.88
N GLU A 4 10.57 27.02 -21.36
CA GLU A 4 11.10 25.77 -20.80
C GLU A 4 11.44 26.07 -19.35
N ALA A 5 10.69 25.46 -18.43
CA ALA A 5 10.96 25.59 -17.01
C ALA A 5 12.38 25.06 -16.74
N THR A 6 13.18 25.85 -16.05
CA THR A 6 14.52 25.42 -15.66
C THR A 6 14.40 24.24 -14.67
N ILE A 7 15.43 23.38 -14.61
CA ILE A 7 15.47 22.25 -13.65
C ILE A 7 15.20 22.74 -12.22
N TRP A 8 15.65 23.93 -11.88
CA TRP A 8 15.44 24.54 -10.55
C TRP A 8 13.98 24.92 -10.28
N GLU A 9 13.26 25.48 -11.28
CA GLU A 9 11.84 25.80 -11.16
C GLU A 9 11.01 24.50 -10.98
N HIS A 10 11.39 23.41 -11.66
CA HIS A 10 10.72 22.13 -11.53
C HIS A 10 10.97 21.48 -10.15
N LEU A 11 12.19 21.59 -9.61
CA LEU A 11 12.51 21.14 -8.26
C LEU A 11 11.77 21.95 -7.19
N GLU A 12 11.64 23.26 -7.36
CA GLU A 12 10.88 24.13 -6.47
C GLU A 12 9.39 23.75 -6.45
N GLU A 13 8.81 23.47 -7.63
CA GLU A 13 7.44 22.99 -7.75
C GLU A 13 7.25 21.66 -7.00
N LEU A 14 8.19 20.70 -7.13
CA LEU A 14 8.16 19.43 -6.42
C LEU A 14 8.12 19.64 -4.90
N VAL A 15 8.99 20.50 -4.38
CA VAL A 15 9.04 20.81 -2.93
C VAL A 15 7.74 21.42 -2.45
N ILE A 16 7.16 22.36 -3.20
CA ILE A 16 5.89 23.00 -2.85
C ILE A 16 4.75 21.95 -2.81
N ARG A 17 4.68 21.07 -3.80
CA ARG A 17 3.64 20.04 -3.88
C ARG A 17 3.80 18.99 -2.79
N LEU A 18 5.03 18.55 -2.54
CA LEU A 18 5.34 17.62 -1.45
C LEU A 18 4.95 18.22 -0.09
N ARG A 19 5.29 19.51 0.15
CA ARG A 19 4.89 20.19 1.36
C ARG A 19 3.37 20.26 1.53
N ARG A 20 2.60 20.53 0.46
CA ARG A 20 1.13 20.53 0.49
C ARG A 20 0.58 19.14 0.82
N ALA A 21 1.13 18.08 0.22
CA ALA A 21 0.76 16.70 0.50
C ALA A 21 1.02 16.33 1.97
N LEU A 22 2.19 16.68 2.50
CA LEU A 22 2.54 16.45 3.91
C LEU A 22 1.65 17.22 4.88
N ILE A 23 1.31 18.47 4.58
CA ILE A 23 0.39 19.27 5.41
C ILE A 23 -1.01 18.63 5.40
N ALA A 24 -1.52 18.21 4.25
CA ALA A 24 -2.81 17.54 4.17
C ALA A 24 -2.83 16.22 4.95
N PHE A 25 -1.77 15.43 4.84
CA PHE A 25 -1.59 14.21 5.63
C PHE A 25 -1.56 14.50 7.14
N ALA A 26 -0.79 15.51 7.57
CA ALA A 26 -0.72 15.90 8.98
C ALA A 26 -2.08 16.34 9.52
N ILE A 27 -2.81 17.19 8.78
CA ILE A 27 -4.16 17.64 9.14
C ILE A 27 -5.12 16.46 9.21
N ALA A 28 -5.10 15.58 8.21
CA ALA A 28 -5.95 14.39 8.18
C ALA A 28 -5.67 13.47 9.38
N THR A 29 -4.40 13.24 9.71
CA THR A 29 -3.97 12.43 10.86
C THR A 29 -4.41 13.02 12.20
N LEU A 30 -4.44 14.33 12.32
CA LEU A 30 -4.83 15.01 13.57
C LEU A 30 -6.34 15.16 13.73
N ILE A 31 -7.13 15.20 12.65
CA ILE A 31 -8.56 15.53 12.73
C ILE A 31 -9.44 14.29 12.47
N VAL A 32 -9.18 13.56 11.38
CA VAL A 32 -10.11 12.50 10.90
C VAL A 32 -10.29 11.36 11.90
N PRO A 33 -9.26 10.90 12.64
CA PRO A 33 -9.42 9.82 13.62
C PRO A 33 -10.42 10.12 14.72
N PHE A 34 -10.66 11.38 15.02
CA PHE A 34 -11.59 11.80 16.07
C PHE A 34 -13.03 11.94 15.59
N ILE A 35 -13.29 11.76 14.28
CA ILE A 35 -14.65 11.79 13.73
C ILE A 35 -15.40 10.56 14.25
N PRO A 36 -16.56 10.73 14.92
CA PRO A 36 -17.34 9.62 15.42
C PRO A 36 -18.09 8.92 14.27
N ILE A 37 -18.06 7.58 14.26
CA ILE A 37 -18.89 6.77 13.35
C ILE A 37 -20.36 6.82 13.79
N SER A 38 -20.58 6.87 15.10
CA SER A 38 -21.92 6.96 15.69
C SER A 38 -22.01 8.16 16.61
N LEU A 39 -22.95 9.05 16.32
CA LEU A 39 -23.23 10.23 17.15
C LEU A 39 -23.90 9.86 18.47
N SER A 40 -24.60 8.71 18.51
CA SER A 40 -25.32 8.26 19.72
C SER A 40 -24.39 7.69 20.79
N SER A 41 -23.30 7.02 20.41
CA SER A 41 -22.34 6.39 21.33
C SER A 41 -20.99 7.08 21.36
N TYR A 42 -20.79 8.14 20.54
CA TYR A 42 -19.53 8.85 20.35
C TYR A 42 -18.32 7.91 20.24
N THR A 43 -18.35 7.01 19.26
CA THR A 43 -17.26 6.08 19.00
C THR A 43 -16.38 6.61 17.85
N PRO A 44 -15.22 7.22 18.13
CA PRO A 44 -14.30 7.73 17.11
C PRO A 44 -13.70 6.60 16.27
N LEU A 45 -13.41 6.92 15.00
CA LEU A 45 -12.65 6.03 14.10
C LEU A 45 -11.35 5.51 14.73
N LEU A 46 -10.73 6.35 15.56
CA LEU A 46 -9.49 6.06 16.27
C LEU A 46 -9.55 4.76 17.10
N TYR A 47 -10.72 4.41 17.65
CA TYR A 47 -10.90 3.17 18.43
C TYR A 47 -11.47 2.02 17.62
N VAL A 48 -12.17 2.32 16.54
CA VAL A 48 -12.83 1.30 15.72
C VAL A 48 -11.84 0.62 14.78
N VAL A 49 -10.98 1.41 14.14
CA VAL A 49 -10.01 0.90 13.16
C VAL A 49 -9.04 -0.11 13.76
N PRO A 50 -8.35 0.14 14.90
CA PRO A 50 -7.45 -0.84 15.47
C PRO A 50 -8.17 -2.13 15.88
N LYS A 51 -9.40 -2.03 16.42
CA LYS A 51 -10.20 -3.19 16.74
C LYS A 51 -10.51 -4.02 15.49
N MET A 52 -10.98 -3.39 14.42
CA MET A 52 -11.25 -4.09 13.15
C MET A 52 -10.00 -4.77 12.59
N VAL A 53 -8.85 -4.09 12.63
CA VAL A 53 -7.58 -4.66 12.15
C VAL A 53 -7.20 -5.88 12.99
N LEU A 54 -7.25 -5.78 14.30
CA LEU A 54 -6.89 -6.87 15.19
C LEU A 54 -7.83 -8.07 15.05
N ASP A 55 -9.15 -7.83 15.05
CA ASP A 55 -10.17 -8.88 14.93
C ASP A 55 -10.08 -9.63 13.58
N TYR A 56 -9.64 -8.94 12.52
CA TYR A 56 -9.54 -9.52 11.18
C TYR A 56 -8.19 -10.17 10.89
N VAL A 57 -7.11 -9.58 11.39
CA VAL A 57 -5.73 -9.97 11.06
C VAL A 57 -5.23 -11.09 11.97
N VAL A 58 -5.63 -11.09 13.25
CA VAL A 58 -5.13 -12.04 14.23
C VAL A 58 -6.09 -13.20 14.39
N PRO A 59 -5.69 -14.45 14.11
CA PRO A 59 -6.53 -15.61 14.36
C PRO A 59 -6.69 -15.83 15.88
N GLU A 60 -7.89 -16.15 16.33
CA GLU A 60 -8.13 -16.50 17.75
C GLU A 60 -7.45 -17.83 18.14
N THR A 61 -7.38 -18.75 17.19
CA THR A 61 -6.78 -20.08 17.38
C THR A 61 -5.96 -20.49 16.16
N ILE A 62 -4.92 -21.26 16.39
CA ILE A 62 -4.12 -21.92 15.35
C ILE A 62 -4.07 -23.42 15.63
N GLU A 63 -4.07 -24.22 14.56
CA GLU A 63 -3.91 -25.68 14.67
C GLU A 63 -2.49 -26.06 14.21
N VAL A 64 -1.74 -26.72 15.09
CA VAL A 64 -0.40 -27.20 14.80
C VAL A 64 -0.25 -28.63 15.34
N GLY A 65 0.04 -29.57 14.48
CA GLY A 65 0.24 -30.97 14.86
C GLY A 65 -0.99 -31.64 15.52
N GLY A 66 -2.21 -31.22 15.13
CA GLY A 66 -3.47 -31.73 15.71
C GLY A 66 -3.82 -31.13 17.08
N ARG A 67 -3.11 -30.09 17.51
CA ARG A 67 -3.41 -29.32 18.74
C ARG A 67 -3.92 -27.94 18.39
N ILE A 68 -4.92 -27.49 19.12
CA ILE A 68 -5.45 -26.12 19.02
C ILE A 68 -4.73 -25.26 20.05
N ILE A 69 -4.08 -24.21 19.60
CA ILE A 69 -3.36 -23.22 20.42
C ILE A 69 -4.11 -21.91 20.37
N GLU A 70 -4.49 -21.37 21.53
CA GLU A 70 -5.07 -20.03 21.62
C GLU A 70 -4.00 -18.95 21.42
N VAL A 71 -4.30 -17.94 20.63
CA VAL A 71 -3.46 -16.76 20.44
C VAL A 71 -3.91 -15.69 21.42
N LYS A 72 -3.03 -15.32 22.36
CA LYS A 72 -3.33 -14.27 23.35
C LYS A 72 -2.58 -13.00 23.01
N LEU A 73 -3.31 -11.89 22.97
CA LEU A 73 -2.72 -10.57 22.75
C LEU A 73 -2.26 -9.98 24.09
N THR A 74 -1.05 -9.44 24.09
CA THR A 74 -0.45 -8.79 25.26
C THR A 74 -0.04 -7.37 24.96
N ALA A 75 -0.14 -6.50 25.96
CA ALA A 75 0.45 -5.18 25.94
C ALA A 75 1.79 -5.25 26.69
N GLU A 76 2.90 -4.99 26.00
CA GLU A 76 4.23 -5.09 26.59
C GLU A 76 4.62 -3.86 27.42
N SER A 77 3.89 -2.76 27.25
CA SER A 77 4.18 -1.47 27.87
C SER A 77 2.90 -0.78 28.31
N PRO A 78 2.92 0.02 29.39
CA PRO A 78 1.79 0.88 29.77
C PRO A 78 1.38 1.87 28.66
N PHE A 79 2.29 2.17 27.74
CA PHE A 79 2.05 3.05 26.61
C PHE A 79 1.58 2.34 25.34
N ALA A 80 1.38 1.01 25.38
CA ALA A 80 0.93 0.21 24.25
C ALA A 80 -0.33 0.76 23.61
N GLY A 81 -1.35 1.06 24.43
CA GLY A 81 -2.60 1.65 23.95
C GLY A 81 -2.40 2.97 23.20
N LEU A 82 -1.55 3.85 23.73
CA LEU A 82 -1.24 5.13 23.07
C LEU A 82 -0.56 4.91 21.71
N ARG A 83 0.42 4.00 21.63
CA ARG A 83 1.10 3.68 20.37
C ARG A 83 0.14 3.10 19.33
N ILE A 84 -0.74 2.21 19.73
CA ILE A 84 -1.78 1.65 18.86
C ILE A 84 -2.68 2.77 18.29
N LEU A 85 -3.11 3.70 19.12
CA LEU A 85 -3.91 4.84 18.69
C LEU A 85 -3.14 5.75 17.72
N MET A 86 -1.86 6.01 17.99
CA MET A 86 -1.00 6.78 17.08
C MET A 86 -0.84 6.09 15.72
N TYR A 87 -0.58 4.79 15.71
CA TYR A 87 -0.50 4.02 14.47
C TYR A 87 -1.82 4.04 13.69
N SER A 88 -2.94 3.87 14.39
CA SER A 88 -4.26 3.94 13.78
C SER A 88 -4.55 5.33 13.20
N ALA A 89 -4.16 6.40 13.91
CA ALA A 89 -4.31 7.77 13.41
C ALA A 89 -3.50 7.99 12.13
N ILE A 90 -2.26 7.48 12.07
CA ILE A 90 -1.41 7.55 10.88
C ILE A 90 -2.06 6.81 9.70
N LEU A 91 -2.57 5.60 9.93
CA LEU A 91 -3.26 4.82 8.89
C LEU A 91 -4.49 5.55 8.36
N ILE A 92 -5.37 6.01 9.26
CA ILE A 92 -6.58 6.74 8.89
C ILE A 92 -6.23 8.02 8.14
N GLY A 93 -5.27 8.78 8.65
CA GLY A 93 -4.80 10.01 8.04
C GLY A 93 -4.24 9.80 6.64
N PHE A 94 -3.45 8.75 6.44
CA PHE A 94 -2.89 8.43 5.13
C PHE A 94 -3.98 7.99 4.14
N LEU A 95 -4.88 7.10 4.55
CA LEU A 95 -5.98 6.63 3.71
C LEU A 95 -6.88 7.79 3.27
N THR A 96 -7.22 8.69 4.18
CA THR A 96 -8.11 9.82 3.89
C THR A 96 -7.43 10.93 3.09
N SER A 97 -6.13 11.14 3.27
CA SER A 97 -5.36 12.13 2.49
C SER A 97 -4.85 11.60 1.14
N SER A 98 -4.88 10.28 0.92
CA SER A 98 -4.35 9.65 -0.30
C SER A 98 -4.92 10.23 -1.61
N PRO A 99 -6.21 10.59 -1.74
CA PRO A 99 -6.72 11.24 -2.95
C PRO A 99 -6.08 12.59 -3.21
N TYR A 100 -5.81 13.35 -2.16
CA TYR A 100 -5.15 14.65 -2.30
C TYR A 100 -3.65 14.50 -2.57
N ILE A 101 -3.00 13.52 -1.96
CA ILE A 101 -1.59 13.17 -2.24
C ILE A 101 -1.45 12.77 -3.71
N ALA A 102 -2.30 11.86 -4.19
CA ALA A 102 -2.33 11.46 -5.59
C ALA A 102 -2.55 12.66 -6.53
N TYR A 103 -3.45 13.58 -6.18
CA TYR A 103 -3.67 14.82 -6.92
C TYR A 103 -2.41 15.70 -6.97
N GLN A 104 -1.65 15.84 -5.87
CA GLN A 104 -0.42 16.64 -5.86
C GLN A 104 0.68 16.02 -6.72
N ILE A 105 0.85 14.70 -6.67
CA ILE A 105 1.77 13.96 -7.53
C ILE A 105 1.38 14.16 -9.00
N TYR A 106 0.11 13.99 -9.30
CA TYR A 106 -0.48 14.23 -10.57
C TYR A 106 -0.20 15.63 -11.13
N ALA A 107 -0.55 16.67 -10.36
CA ALA A 107 -0.38 18.04 -10.76
C ALA A 107 1.10 18.43 -10.98
N PHE A 108 2.05 17.69 -10.37
CA PHE A 108 3.47 17.81 -10.65
C PHE A 108 3.84 17.28 -12.03
N ILE A 109 3.20 16.21 -12.48
CA ILE A 109 3.46 15.59 -13.79
C ILE A 109 2.76 16.36 -14.93
N GLU A 110 1.62 17.02 -14.64
CA GLU A 110 0.77 17.71 -15.64
C GLU A 110 1.50 18.69 -16.57
N PRO A 111 2.45 19.53 -16.12
CA PRO A 111 3.15 20.47 -16.99
C PRO A 111 4.03 19.79 -18.05
N ALA A 112 4.50 18.58 -17.79
CA ALA A 112 5.34 17.81 -18.71
C ALA A 112 4.54 17.16 -19.87
N LEU A 113 3.22 17.32 -19.90
CA LEU A 113 2.33 16.62 -20.83
C LEU A 113 1.66 17.57 -21.82
N TYR A 114 1.39 17.05 -23.03
CA TYR A 114 0.74 17.80 -24.10
C TYR A 114 -0.73 18.12 -23.79
N PRO A 115 -1.33 19.20 -24.34
CA PRO A 115 -2.70 19.63 -24.04
C PRO A 115 -3.78 18.58 -24.27
N HIS A 116 -3.59 17.68 -25.24
CA HIS A 116 -4.53 16.59 -25.53
C HIS A 116 -4.41 15.40 -24.56
N GLU A 117 -3.33 15.34 -23.79
CA GLU A 117 -3.10 14.32 -22.76
C GLU A 117 -3.75 14.67 -21.43
N LYS A 118 -4.08 15.94 -21.21
CA LYS A 118 -4.71 16.42 -19.95
C LYS A 118 -6.00 15.69 -19.57
N ARG A 119 -6.76 15.18 -20.53
CA ARG A 119 -7.97 14.39 -20.26
C ARG A 119 -7.66 13.02 -19.66
N TRP A 120 -6.60 12.38 -20.14
CA TRP A 120 -6.15 11.08 -19.63
C TRP A 120 -5.59 11.17 -18.21
N ILE A 121 -5.17 12.33 -17.83
CA ILE A 121 -4.57 12.61 -16.54
C ILE A 121 -5.62 12.74 -15.43
N LYS A 122 -6.76 13.33 -15.67
CA LYS A 122 -7.89 13.31 -14.70
C LYS A 122 -8.31 11.87 -14.41
N LEU A 123 -8.32 11.02 -15.45
CA LEU A 123 -8.55 9.59 -15.31
C LEU A 123 -7.40 8.92 -14.55
N GLY A 124 -6.15 9.30 -14.80
CA GLY A 124 -4.96 8.79 -14.09
C GLY A 124 -5.02 8.99 -12.59
N GLY A 125 -5.45 10.17 -12.12
CA GLY A 125 -5.64 10.43 -10.69
C GLY A 125 -6.69 9.51 -10.05
N ALA A 126 -7.81 9.26 -10.73
CA ALA A 126 -8.82 8.31 -10.26
C ALA A 126 -8.30 6.86 -10.26
N VAL A 127 -7.52 6.50 -11.29
CA VAL A 127 -6.85 5.18 -11.36
C VAL A 127 -5.83 5.01 -10.24
N ALA A 128 -5.03 6.04 -9.95
CA ALA A 128 -4.10 6.03 -8.83
C ALA A 128 -4.83 5.74 -7.51
N ILE A 129 -5.85 6.50 -7.19
CA ILE A 129 -6.64 6.27 -5.98
C ILE A 129 -7.20 4.83 -5.95
N ALA A 130 -7.72 4.35 -7.07
CA ALA A 130 -8.26 2.99 -7.16
C ALA A 130 -7.19 1.91 -6.96
N LEU A 131 -5.99 2.06 -7.55
CA LEU A 131 -4.86 1.15 -7.38
C LEU A 131 -4.33 1.18 -5.95
N PHE A 132 -4.20 2.35 -5.36
CA PHE A 132 -3.79 2.49 -3.96
C PHE A 132 -4.77 1.77 -3.03
N LEU A 133 -6.07 2.04 -3.16
CA LEU A 133 -7.10 1.38 -2.35
C LEU A 133 -7.17 -0.14 -2.60
N LEU A 134 -6.93 -0.58 -3.83
CA LEU A 134 -6.82 -2.00 -4.15
C LEU A 134 -5.62 -2.64 -3.43
N GLY A 135 -4.46 -2.00 -3.45
CA GLY A 135 -3.27 -2.44 -2.72
C GLY A 135 -3.52 -2.52 -1.22
N VAL A 136 -4.11 -1.48 -0.63
CA VAL A 136 -4.53 -1.46 0.78
C VAL A 136 -5.49 -2.60 1.10
N SER A 137 -6.50 -2.82 0.25
CA SER A 137 -7.48 -3.89 0.44
C SER A 137 -6.82 -5.27 0.39
N ILE A 138 -5.94 -5.51 -0.57
CA ILE A 138 -5.18 -6.77 -0.67
C ILE A 138 -4.29 -6.97 0.55
N ALA A 139 -3.63 -5.91 1.03
CA ALA A 139 -2.83 -5.97 2.25
C ALA A 139 -3.65 -6.39 3.46
N LEU A 140 -4.76 -5.69 3.72
CA LEU A 140 -5.60 -5.93 4.90
C LEU A 140 -6.36 -7.26 4.83
N LEU A 141 -6.90 -7.61 3.66
CA LEU A 141 -7.82 -8.75 3.53
C LEU A 141 -7.09 -10.08 3.21
N ILE A 142 -5.89 -10.03 2.65
CA ILE A 142 -5.21 -11.24 2.17
C ILE A 142 -3.83 -11.35 2.82
N VAL A 143 -2.96 -10.35 2.63
CA VAL A 143 -1.55 -10.48 3.01
C VAL A 143 -1.38 -10.57 4.51
N LEU A 144 -1.96 -9.64 5.27
CA LEU A 144 -1.80 -9.59 6.72
C LEU A 144 -2.37 -10.82 7.43
N PRO A 145 -3.64 -11.24 7.22
CA PRO A 145 -4.19 -12.42 7.90
C PRO A 145 -3.36 -13.67 7.59
N PHE A 146 -2.92 -13.79 6.34
CA PHE A 146 -2.11 -14.94 5.94
C PHE A 146 -0.71 -14.89 6.57
N THR A 147 -0.04 -13.74 6.51
CA THR A 147 1.30 -13.55 7.11
C THR A 147 1.28 -13.86 8.59
N TYR A 148 0.31 -13.33 9.35
CA TYR A 148 0.22 -13.61 10.78
C TYR A 148 -0.09 -15.07 11.08
N LYS A 149 -1.00 -15.68 10.31
CA LYS A 149 -1.29 -17.11 10.47
C LYS A 149 -0.03 -17.96 10.30
N VAL A 150 0.77 -17.68 9.25
CA VAL A 150 2.04 -18.40 9.00
C VAL A 150 3.04 -18.13 10.11
N MET A 151 3.18 -16.89 10.57
CA MET A 151 4.10 -16.53 11.65
C MET A 151 3.75 -17.25 12.95
N PHE A 152 2.49 -17.32 13.32
CA PHE A 152 2.05 -18.03 14.51
C PHE A 152 2.28 -19.55 14.40
N ILE A 153 1.98 -20.14 13.22
CA ILE A 153 2.26 -21.57 12.96
C ILE A 153 3.77 -21.84 13.06
N LEU A 154 4.59 -20.98 12.45
CA LEU A 154 6.04 -21.13 12.50
C LEU A 154 6.58 -21.03 13.93
N SER A 155 6.12 -20.03 14.70
CA SER A 155 6.50 -19.86 16.10
C SER A 155 6.10 -21.07 16.95
N ALA A 156 4.89 -21.59 16.75
CA ALA A 156 4.41 -22.78 17.45
C ALA A 156 5.20 -24.03 17.06
N THR A 157 5.60 -24.17 15.80
CA THR A 157 6.39 -25.31 15.32
C THR A 157 7.82 -25.29 15.90
N VAL A 158 8.44 -24.11 15.95
CA VAL A 158 9.82 -23.97 16.46
C VAL A 158 9.91 -24.16 17.96
N ALA A 159 8.89 -23.70 18.71
CA ALA A 159 8.95 -23.77 20.17
C ALA A 159 8.47 -25.11 20.75
N ALA A 160 8.03 -26.03 19.90
CA ALA A 160 7.52 -27.32 20.30
C ALA A 160 6.48 -27.21 21.45
N ASP A 161 6.34 -28.18 22.32
CA ASP A 161 5.30 -28.26 23.37
C ASP A 161 5.32 -27.18 24.47
N ARG A 162 6.09 -26.10 24.34
CA ARG A 162 6.34 -25.11 25.41
C ARG A 162 5.64 -23.77 25.22
N LEU A 163 4.76 -23.61 24.21
CA LEU A 163 4.18 -22.31 23.91
C LEU A 163 2.73 -22.13 24.35
N VAL A 164 2.54 -21.02 25.06
CA VAL A 164 1.35 -20.16 24.91
C VAL A 164 1.77 -19.07 23.91
N SER A 165 1.08 -18.94 22.78
CA SER A 165 1.45 -17.94 21.78
C SER A 165 0.97 -16.57 22.24
N TYR A 166 1.90 -15.76 22.73
CA TYR A 166 1.65 -14.35 23.04
C TYR A 166 2.08 -13.49 21.87
N ALA A 167 1.21 -12.58 21.44
CA ALA A 167 1.53 -11.60 20.41
C ALA A 167 1.41 -10.18 20.97
N SER A 168 2.42 -9.37 20.70
CA SER A 168 2.42 -7.96 21.08
C SER A 168 1.42 -7.19 20.24
N LEU A 169 0.46 -6.52 20.89
CA LEU A 169 -0.49 -5.62 20.22
C LEU A 169 0.22 -4.52 19.42
N GLU A 170 1.34 -4.03 19.94
CA GLU A 170 2.10 -2.95 19.33
C GLU A 170 2.79 -3.42 18.04
N ASP A 171 3.41 -4.60 18.07
CA ASP A 171 4.11 -5.17 16.92
C ASP A 171 3.13 -5.51 15.80
N ILE A 172 1.97 -6.06 16.15
CA ILE A 172 0.92 -6.33 15.18
C ILE A 172 0.45 -5.04 14.52
N MET A 173 0.12 -4.01 15.30
CA MET A 173 -0.38 -2.76 14.72
C MET A 173 0.66 -2.02 13.92
N SER A 174 1.91 -1.97 14.37
CA SER A 174 3.00 -1.29 13.64
C SER A 174 3.29 -1.97 12.31
N SER A 175 3.40 -3.30 12.30
CA SER A 175 3.64 -4.06 11.07
C SER A 175 2.42 -4.06 10.14
N ALA A 176 1.19 -4.15 10.69
CA ALA A 176 -0.02 -4.04 9.89
C ALA A 176 -0.07 -2.72 9.11
N ILE A 177 0.26 -1.60 9.76
CA ILE A 177 0.30 -0.30 9.10
C ILE A 177 1.40 -0.23 8.06
N LEU A 178 2.62 -0.66 8.42
CA LEU A 178 3.75 -0.63 7.49
C LEU A 178 3.45 -1.44 6.23
N ILE A 179 2.98 -2.67 6.36
CA ILE A 179 2.64 -3.55 5.24
C ILE A 179 1.50 -2.96 4.41
N THR A 180 0.47 -2.43 5.06
CA THR A 180 -0.68 -1.82 4.36
C THR A 180 -0.25 -0.62 3.51
N LEU A 181 0.52 0.29 4.09
CA LEU A 181 1.00 1.48 3.38
C LEU A 181 2.00 1.11 2.29
N ALA A 182 2.95 0.22 2.57
CA ALA A 182 3.93 -0.23 1.60
C ALA A 182 3.26 -0.91 0.40
N THR A 183 2.26 -1.77 0.64
CA THR A 183 1.50 -2.43 -0.44
C THR A 183 0.70 -1.40 -1.24
N GLY A 184 0.00 -0.48 -0.58
CA GLY A 184 -0.74 0.58 -1.26
C GLY A 184 0.15 1.40 -2.20
N VAL A 185 1.32 1.84 -1.71
CA VAL A 185 2.30 2.58 -2.52
C VAL A 185 2.90 1.72 -3.63
N ALA A 186 3.19 0.44 -3.36
CA ALA A 186 3.71 -0.48 -4.39
C ALA A 186 2.73 -0.64 -5.56
N PHE A 187 1.42 -0.61 -5.30
CA PHE A 187 0.39 -0.71 -6.33
C PHE A 187 0.30 0.54 -7.24
N GLU A 188 0.96 1.64 -6.91
CA GLU A 188 1.13 2.78 -7.81
C GLU A 188 2.19 2.56 -8.90
N VAL A 189 3.15 1.65 -8.70
CA VAL A 189 4.24 1.41 -9.66
C VAL A 189 3.73 0.96 -11.04
N PRO A 190 2.71 0.10 -11.20
CA PRO A 190 2.14 -0.21 -12.50
C PRO A 190 1.64 1.02 -13.27
N LEU A 191 1.04 1.99 -12.57
CA LEU A 191 0.60 3.24 -13.18
C LEU A 191 1.78 4.11 -13.62
N ILE A 192 2.83 4.17 -12.80
CA ILE A 192 4.07 4.89 -13.16
C ILE A 192 4.69 4.26 -14.42
N ILE A 193 4.79 2.94 -14.49
CA ILE A 193 5.29 2.21 -15.67
C ILE A 193 4.41 2.52 -16.89
N PHE A 194 3.08 2.49 -16.73
CA PHE A 194 2.15 2.86 -17.81
C PHE A 194 2.46 4.26 -18.37
N ILE A 195 2.60 5.26 -17.50
CA ILE A 195 2.87 6.64 -17.89
C ILE A 195 4.22 6.74 -18.63
N LEU A 196 5.28 6.14 -18.11
CA LEU A 196 6.62 6.19 -18.71
C LEU A 196 6.66 5.53 -20.08
N VAL A 197 5.99 4.40 -20.26
CA VAL A 197 5.93 3.69 -21.55
C VAL A 197 5.05 4.45 -22.55
N TYR A 198 3.91 4.98 -22.11
CA TYR A 198 3.00 5.76 -22.94
C TYR A 198 3.64 7.06 -23.42
N ALA A 199 4.34 7.78 -22.54
CA ALA A 199 5.10 8.99 -22.86
C ALA A 199 6.35 8.72 -23.72
N GLY A 200 6.74 7.45 -23.90
CA GLY A 200 7.92 7.08 -24.68
C GLY A 200 9.26 7.31 -23.98
N VAL A 201 9.23 7.62 -22.69
CA VAL A 201 10.45 7.75 -21.86
C VAL A 201 11.14 6.39 -21.69
N VAL A 202 10.33 5.32 -21.55
CA VAL A 202 10.81 3.95 -21.49
C VAL A 202 10.29 3.18 -22.68
N GLU A 203 11.21 2.60 -23.45
CA GLU A 203 10.87 1.69 -24.53
C GLU A 203 10.99 0.25 -24.07
N ILE A 204 9.84 -0.41 -23.94
CA ILE A 204 9.81 -1.85 -23.67
C ILE A 204 9.68 -2.56 -25.02
N PRO A 205 10.62 -3.46 -25.39
CA PRO A 205 10.52 -4.29 -26.59
C PRO A 205 9.20 -5.08 -26.64
N SER A 206 8.96 -5.77 -27.75
CA SER A 206 7.78 -6.66 -27.82
C SER A 206 7.73 -7.57 -26.60
N LEU A 207 6.52 -7.85 -26.06
CA LEU A 207 6.31 -8.68 -24.86
C LEU A 207 6.70 -10.14 -25.16
N THR A 208 8.00 -10.34 -25.41
CA THR A 208 8.62 -11.67 -25.60
C THR A 208 8.84 -12.35 -24.25
N GLY A 209 9.15 -13.65 -24.29
CA GLY A 209 9.39 -14.40 -23.06
C GLY A 209 10.47 -13.80 -22.16
N ASN A 210 11.49 -13.14 -22.70
CA ASN A 210 12.55 -12.49 -21.91
C ASN A 210 12.04 -11.21 -21.21
N VAL A 211 11.23 -10.40 -21.89
CA VAL A 211 10.62 -9.20 -21.27
C VAL A 211 9.64 -9.61 -20.18
N MET A 212 8.80 -10.62 -20.43
CA MET A 212 7.86 -11.13 -19.43
C MET A 212 8.59 -11.67 -18.19
N ARG A 213 9.72 -12.38 -18.37
CA ARG A 213 10.56 -12.84 -17.24
C ARG A 213 11.16 -11.67 -16.47
N ALA A 214 11.64 -10.62 -17.14
CA ALA A 214 12.18 -9.42 -16.49
C ALA A 214 11.11 -8.70 -15.67
N LEU A 215 9.89 -8.54 -16.20
CA LEU A 215 8.76 -7.96 -15.48
C LEU A 215 8.35 -8.83 -14.29
N LEU A 216 8.35 -10.15 -14.42
CA LEU A 216 8.08 -11.07 -13.34
C LEU A 216 9.12 -10.95 -12.21
N LEU A 217 10.40 -10.91 -12.57
CA LEU A 217 11.49 -10.73 -11.59
C LEU A 217 11.39 -9.38 -10.87
N ALA A 218 11.14 -8.30 -11.60
CA ALA A 218 10.94 -6.98 -10.99
C ALA A 218 9.74 -6.99 -10.03
N SER A 219 8.63 -7.61 -10.43
CA SER A 219 7.45 -7.78 -9.58
C SER A 219 7.75 -8.61 -8.33
N ALA A 220 8.56 -9.68 -8.47
CA ALA A 220 8.96 -10.54 -7.36
C ALA A 220 9.83 -9.79 -6.34
N VAL A 221 10.76 -8.95 -6.82
CA VAL A 221 11.59 -8.11 -5.93
C VAL A 221 10.71 -7.15 -5.13
N ILE A 222 9.77 -6.48 -5.76
CA ILE A 222 8.88 -5.54 -5.05
C ILE A 222 7.98 -6.29 -4.07
N ALA A 223 7.40 -7.42 -4.48
CA ALA A 223 6.59 -8.24 -3.58
C ALA A 223 7.38 -8.76 -2.37
N ALA A 224 8.65 -9.14 -2.56
CA ALA A 224 9.54 -9.56 -1.48
C ALA A 224 9.91 -8.42 -0.53
N LEU A 225 10.06 -7.20 -1.03
CA LEU A 225 10.35 -6.02 -0.19
C LEU A 225 9.14 -5.61 0.67
N VAL A 226 7.94 -5.83 0.17
CA VAL A 226 6.68 -5.48 0.85
C VAL A 226 6.25 -6.55 1.83
N SER A 227 6.48 -7.83 1.52
CA SER A 227 6.09 -8.95 2.36
C SER A 227 7.21 -9.35 3.32
N PRO A 228 7.07 -9.15 4.63
CA PRO A 228 8.08 -9.54 5.63
C PRO A 228 8.05 -11.04 5.93
N ASP A 229 7.27 -11.82 5.22
CA ASP A 229 7.04 -13.25 5.47
C ASP A 229 8.26 -14.08 5.00
N PRO A 230 9.01 -14.73 5.92
CA PRO A 230 10.15 -15.57 5.58
C PRO A 230 9.75 -16.88 4.87
N SER A 231 8.48 -17.27 4.88
CA SER A 231 8.01 -18.47 4.16
C SER A 231 7.93 -18.24 2.66
N GLY A 232 7.93 -16.98 2.23
CA GLY A 232 7.76 -16.59 0.82
C GLY A 232 6.33 -16.73 0.28
N VAL A 233 5.39 -17.21 1.08
CA VAL A 233 4.00 -17.38 0.60
C VAL A 233 3.28 -16.05 0.53
N GLY A 234 3.48 -15.15 1.49
CA GLY A 234 2.98 -13.77 1.43
C GLY A 234 3.52 -13.03 0.21
N MET A 235 4.81 -13.23 -0.13
CA MET A 235 5.40 -12.73 -1.37
C MET A 235 4.66 -13.25 -2.61
N LEU A 236 4.36 -14.56 -2.68
CA LEU A 236 3.64 -15.14 -3.81
C LEU A 236 2.21 -14.62 -3.93
N LEU A 237 1.52 -14.41 -2.81
CA LEU A 237 0.17 -13.84 -2.79
C LEU A 237 0.14 -12.41 -3.35
N LEU A 238 1.18 -11.62 -3.09
CA LEU A 238 1.34 -10.28 -3.66
C LEU A 238 1.81 -10.32 -5.11
N LEU A 239 2.70 -11.23 -5.45
CA LEU A 239 3.32 -11.31 -6.77
C LEU A 239 2.29 -11.49 -7.88
N ILE A 240 1.30 -12.36 -7.68
CA ILE A 240 0.30 -12.68 -8.73
C ILE A 240 -0.49 -11.43 -9.15
N PRO A 241 -1.24 -10.74 -8.28
CA PRO A 241 -2.02 -9.57 -8.66
C PRO A 241 -1.13 -8.42 -9.13
N TYR A 242 0.04 -8.26 -8.53
CA TYR A 242 0.99 -7.21 -8.87
C TYR A 242 1.58 -7.39 -10.27
N TYR A 243 2.04 -8.59 -10.59
CA TYR A 243 2.54 -8.92 -11.92
C TYR A 243 1.47 -8.75 -13.01
N MET A 244 0.24 -9.21 -12.74
CA MET A 244 -0.89 -9.00 -13.66
C MET A 244 -1.12 -7.51 -13.95
N LEU A 245 -1.08 -6.66 -12.94
CA LEU A 245 -1.24 -5.21 -13.10
C LEU A 245 -0.12 -4.59 -13.95
N ILE A 246 1.13 -5.01 -13.74
CA ILE A 246 2.27 -4.54 -14.56
C ILE A 246 2.11 -4.96 -16.02
N VAL A 247 1.74 -6.20 -16.29
CA VAL A 247 1.53 -6.70 -17.65
C VAL A 247 0.39 -5.94 -18.33
N VAL A 248 -0.71 -5.72 -17.63
CA VAL A 248 -1.84 -4.92 -18.12
C VAL A 248 -1.39 -3.49 -18.43
N ALA A 249 -0.66 -2.85 -17.52
CA ALA A 249 -0.17 -1.49 -17.67
C ALA A 249 0.72 -1.35 -18.92
N VAL A 250 1.69 -2.24 -19.10
CA VAL A 250 2.60 -2.23 -20.26
C VAL A 250 1.84 -2.50 -21.56
N THR A 251 0.93 -3.48 -21.56
CA THR A 251 0.14 -3.83 -22.76
C THR A 251 -0.75 -2.68 -23.18
N LEU A 252 -1.45 -2.08 -22.23
CA LEU A 252 -2.34 -0.95 -22.47
C LEU A 252 -1.58 0.29 -22.97
N ALA A 253 -0.43 0.59 -22.37
CA ALA A 253 0.43 1.70 -22.78
C ALA A 253 0.88 1.55 -24.24
N LYS A 254 1.33 0.35 -24.63
CA LYS A 254 1.73 0.05 -26.01
C LYS A 254 0.57 0.13 -26.98
N PHE A 255 -0.57 -0.43 -26.63
CA PHE A 255 -1.76 -0.39 -27.48
C PHE A 255 -2.23 1.06 -27.75
N LEU A 256 -2.23 1.89 -26.71
CA LEU A 256 -2.61 3.31 -26.88
C LEU A 256 -1.54 4.11 -27.64
N LYS A 257 -0.25 3.82 -27.43
CA LYS A 257 0.86 4.44 -28.18
C LYS A 257 0.78 4.09 -29.67
N SER A 258 0.48 2.83 -30.04
CA SER A 258 0.39 2.40 -31.45
C SER A 258 -0.80 3.02 -32.21
N ARG A 259 -1.83 3.50 -31.53
CA ARG A 259 -2.96 4.24 -32.15
C ARG A 259 -2.66 5.72 -32.37
N ARG A 260 -1.54 6.20 -31.87
CA ARG A 260 -1.13 7.59 -31.92
C ARG A 260 -0.14 7.88 -33.06
N THR A 261 0.58 6.85 -33.53
CA THR A 261 1.39 6.84 -34.75
C THR A 261 0.56 6.42 -35.96
#